data_dfe2e1e0ded6241de0414b5420455134
#
_entry.id   dfe2e1e0ded6241de0414b5420455134
#
_cell.length_a   1.000
_cell.length_b   1.000
_cell.length_c   1.000
_cell.angle_alpha   90.00
_cell.angle_beta   90.00
_cell.angle_gamma   90.00
#
_symmetry.space_group_name_H-M   'P 1'
#
loop_
_entity.id
_entity.type
_entity.pdbx_description
1 polymer ?
#
loop_
_entity_poly.entity_id
_entity_poly.type
_entity_poly.pdbx_seq_one_letter_code
_entity_poly.pdbx_strand_id
1 'polypeptide(L)'
;MIYLTGDIHGDPMQVELFCSKMQLTEDDSIIMLGDVGVNYYSGKRDRLIKRILSSLPVTFLCVHGNHEIRPQNIPEYTPQEWNGGRVFVEEAYPNILFAEDGEVYNINGKKALVIGGAYSVDKFYRLQRGFGWWADEQPSEQTKQKV
;
A
#
# COMPACT_ATOMS: atom_id res chain seq x y z
N MET A 1 6.18 -5.63 16.76
CA MET A 1 7.00 -4.40 16.53
C MET A 1 6.55 -3.74 15.22
N ILE A 2 6.91 -2.46 14.93
CA ILE A 2 6.52 -1.78 13.69
C ILE A 2 7.78 -1.35 12.95
N TYR A 3 7.83 -1.70 11.66
CA TYR A 3 8.92 -1.37 10.75
C TYR A 3 8.39 -0.50 9.61
N LEU A 4 9.24 0.30 8.99
CA LEU A 4 8.90 1.13 7.84
C LEU A 4 9.85 0.82 6.68
N THR A 5 9.28 0.75 5.48
CA THR A 5 10.04 0.67 4.23
C THR A 5 9.34 1.52 3.16
N GLY A 6 10.05 1.86 2.10
CA GLY A 6 9.48 2.55 0.93
C GLY A 6 9.70 1.77 -0.35
N ASP A 7 9.04 2.18 -1.40
CA ASP A 7 9.33 1.94 -2.82
C ASP A 7 9.90 0.57 -3.19
N ILE A 8 9.16 -0.51 -2.90
CA ILE A 8 9.62 -1.85 -3.30
C ILE A 8 9.33 -2.15 -4.79
N HIS A 9 8.46 -1.37 -5.45
CA HIS A 9 8.12 -1.48 -6.88
C HIS A 9 7.82 -2.91 -7.35
N GLY A 10 7.19 -3.73 -6.49
CA GLY A 10 6.87 -5.12 -6.79
C GLY A 10 8.07 -6.07 -6.76
N ASP A 11 9.14 -5.71 -6.05
CA ASP A 11 10.23 -6.62 -5.68
C ASP A 11 10.14 -6.96 -4.18
N PRO A 12 9.55 -8.12 -3.82
CA PRO A 12 9.37 -8.48 -2.42
C PRO A 12 10.64 -9.05 -1.78
N MET A 13 11.71 -9.32 -2.52
CA MET A 13 12.87 -10.07 -2.05
C MET A 13 13.51 -9.46 -0.79
N GLN A 14 13.66 -8.15 -0.73
CA GLN A 14 14.23 -7.48 0.44
C GLN A 14 13.32 -7.60 1.66
N VAL A 15 12.00 -7.57 1.45
CA VAL A 15 11.00 -7.74 2.51
C VAL A 15 11.03 -9.17 3.05
N GLU A 16 11.10 -10.19 2.17
CA GLU A 16 11.22 -11.60 2.55
C GLU A 16 12.49 -11.85 3.37
N LEU A 17 13.62 -11.35 2.88
CA LEU A 17 14.91 -11.46 3.58
C LEU A 17 14.89 -10.78 4.96
N PHE A 18 14.27 -9.60 5.03
CA PHE A 18 14.12 -8.87 6.29
C PHE A 18 13.24 -9.62 7.28
N CYS A 19 12.05 -10.09 6.87
CA CYS A 19 11.16 -10.89 7.71
C CYS A 19 11.86 -12.14 8.27
N SER A 20 12.58 -12.86 7.40
CA SER A 20 13.33 -14.07 7.77
C SER A 20 14.47 -13.75 8.76
N LYS A 21 15.29 -12.75 8.45
CA LYS A 21 16.45 -12.36 9.28
C LYS A 21 16.04 -11.88 10.67
N MET A 22 14.95 -11.12 10.74
CA MET A 22 14.43 -10.57 11.98
C MET A 22 13.49 -11.51 12.71
N GLN A 23 13.15 -12.66 12.10
CA GLN A 23 12.20 -13.65 12.64
C GLN A 23 10.86 -13.01 13.04
N LEU A 24 10.32 -12.18 12.11
CA LEU A 24 9.05 -11.48 12.34
C LEU A 24 7.89 -12.45 12.47
N THR A 25 6.87 -12.03 13.21
CA THR A 25 5.68 -12.80 13.55
C THR A 25 4.41 -12.01 13.23
N GLU A 26 3.25 -12.61 13.44
CA GLU A 26 1.93 -11.98 13.27
C GLU A 26 1.71 -10.75 14.17
N ASP A 27 2.47 -10.63 15.27
CA ASP A 27 2.45 -9.44 16.13
C ASP A 27 3.24 -8.25 15.56
N ASP A 28 3.94 -8.47 14.44
CA ASP A 28 4.74 -7.44 13.79
C ASP A 28 3.99 -6.85 12.59
N SER A 29 4.29 -5.58 12.29
CA SER A 29 3.74 -4.89 11.14
C SER A 29 4.81 -4.16 10.37
N ILE A 30 4.67 -4.13 9.03
CA ILE A 30 5.52 -3.35 8.13
C ILE A 30 4.65 -2.29 7.46
N ILE A 31 5.01 -1.02 7.62
CA ILE A 31 4.38 0.10 6.91
C ILE A 31 5.18 0.35 5.64
N MET A 32 4.52 0.22 4.49
CA MET A 32 5.09 0.48 3.17
C MET A 32 4.69 1.87 2.70
N LEU A 33 5.66 2.76 2.50
CA LEU A 33 5.46 4.18 2.25
C LEU A 33 5.30 4.50 0.74
N GLY A 34 4.36 3.81 0.09
CA GLY A 34 4.04 4.00 -1.32
C GLY A 34 4.76 3.04 -2.25
N ASP A 35 4.31 3.01 -3.49
CA ASP A 35 4.87 2.25 -4.62
C ASP A 35 5.21 0.79 -4.29
N VAL A 36 4.26 0.11 -3.66
CA VAL A 36 4.39 -1.31 -3.25
C VAL A 36 4.47 -2.22 -4.47
N GLY A 37 3.76 -1.87 -5.55
CA GLY A 37 3.77 -2.62 -6.80
C GLY A 37 2.83 -3.81 -6.82
N VAL A 38 1.81 -3.82 -5.97
CA VAL A 38 0.75 -4.85 -5.93
C VAL A 38 -0.53 -4.42 -6.62
N ASN A 39 -0.65 -3.13 -6.99
CA ASN A 39 -1.79 -2.55 -7.68
C ASN A 39 -1.37 -1.73 -8.91
N TYR A 40 -0.32 -2.17 -9.62
CA TYR A 40 0.16 -1.43 -10.81
C TYR A 40 -0.72 -1.65 -12.03
N TYR A 41 -1.21 -2.87 -12.26
CA TYR A 41 -1.91 -3.25 -13.49
C TYR A 41 -3.14 -4.14 -13.27
N SER A 42 -3.47 -4.50 -12.04
CA SER A 42 -4.50 -5.52 -11.69
C SER A 42 -4.30 -6.85 -12.43
N GLY A 43 -3.03 -7.20 -12.70
CA GLY A 43 -2.66 -8.32 -13.55
C GLY A 43 -2.05 -9.53 -12.81
N LYS A 44 -1.51 -10.46 -13.58
CA LYS A 44 -0.87 -11.68 -13.04
C LYS A 44 0.33 -11.36 -12.15
N ARG A 45 1.10 -10.32 -12.50
CA ARG A 45 2.28 -9.89 -11.74
C ARG A 45 1.86 -9.38 -10.36
N ASP A 46 0.88 -8.50 -10.30
CA ASP A 46 0.37 -7.95 -9.04
C ASP A 46 -0.11 -9.07 -8.11
N ARG A 47 -0.88 -10.04 -8.65
CA ARG A 47 -1.32 -11.22 -7.90
C ARG A 47 -0.16 -12.10 -7.41
N LEU A 48 0.91 -12.22 -8.18
CA LEU A 48 2.11 -12.96 -7.75
C LEU A 48 2.76 -12.29 -6.54
N ILE A 49 2.96 -10.97 -6.62
CA ILE A 49 3.55 -10.20 -5.52
C ILE A 49 2.66 -10.25 -4.27
N LYS A 50 1.34 -10.06 -4.43
CA LYS A 50 0.38 -10.21 -3.31
C LYS A 50 0.48 -11.58 -2.65
N ARG A 51 0.58 -12.68 -3.42
CA ARG A 51 0.74 -14.02 -2.85
C ARG A 51 2.04 -14.16 -2.05
N ILE A 52 3.15 -13.63 -2.56
CA ILE A 52 4.43 -13.67 -1.85
C ILE A 52 4.31 -12.88 -0.53
N LEU A 53 3.89 -11.63 -0.58
CA LEU A 53 3.75 -10.82 0.63
C LEU A 53 2.74 -11.42 1.61
N SER A 54 1.62 -11.93 1.12
CA SER A 54 0.59 -12.53 1.99
C SER A 54 1.04 -13.85 2.65
N SER A 55 2.07 -14.51 2.15
CA SER A 55 2.65 -15.69 2.78
C SER A 55 3.57 -15.36 3.97
N LEU A 56 3.96 -14.10 4.12
CA LEU A 56 4.81 -13.67 5.23
C LEU A 56 3.98 -13.47 6.51
N PRO A 57 4.54 -13.83 7.68
CA PRO A 57 3.80 -13.82 8.95
C PRO A 57 3.76 -12.42 9.58
N VAL A 58 3.39 -11.40 8.79
CA VAL A 58 3.31 -10.00 9.24
C VAL A 58 2.10 -9.31 8.63
N THR A 59 1.64 -8.24 9.25
CA THR A 59 0.65 -7.33 8.66
C THR A 59 1.37 -6.22 7.89
N PHE A 60 0.96 -6.00 6.64
CA PHE A 60 1.42 -4.89 5.83
C PHE A 60 0.38 -3.77 5.84
N LEU A 61 0.77 -2.57 6.25
CA LEU A 61 0.00 -1.35 6.04
C LEU A 61 0.63 -0.59 4.88
N CYS A 62 -0.04 -0.58 3.73
CA CYS A 62 0.43 0.06 2.51
C CYS A 62 -0.15 1.47 2.41
N VAL A 63 0.71 2.47 2.25
CA VAL A 63 0.33 3.81 1.84
C VAL A 63 0.30 3.84 0.32
N HIS A 64 -0.68 4.53 -0.27
CA HIS A 64 -0.79 4.63 -1.72
C HIS A 64 0.39 5.39 -2.33
N GLY A 65 1.00 4.83 -3.37
CA GLY A 65 2.04 5.48 -4.20
C GLY A 65 1.45 6.09 -5.47
N ASN A 66 2.23 6.92 -6.17
CA ASN A 66 1.77 7.54 -7.42
C ASN A 66 1.79 6.59 -8.64
N HIS A 67 2.44 5.42 -8.50
CA HIS A 67 2.49 4.40 -9.56
C HIS A 67 1.39 3.34 -9.44
N GLU A 68 0.45 3.47 -8.51
CA GLU A 68 -0.52 2.44 -8.17
C GLU A 68 -1.95 2.86 -8.48
N ILE A 69 -2.78 1.88 -8.85
CA ILE A 69 -4.24 2.05 -8.87
C ILE A 69 -4.70 2.17 -7.42
N ARG A 70 -5.52 3.16 -7.11
CA ARG A 70 -6.13 3.26 -5.78
C ARG A 70 -7.01 2.04 -5.49
N PRO A 71 -6.96 1.46 -4.29
CA PRO A 71 -7.72 0.27 -3.95
C PRO A 71 -9.24 0.47 -4.14
N GLN A 72 -9.75 1.68 -3.96
CA GLN A 72 -11.17 2.00 -4.19
C GLN A 72 -11.62 1.79 -5.64
N ASN A 73 -10.68 1.79 -6.60
CA ASN A 73 -10.94 1.58 -8.02
C ASN A 73 -10.77 0.11 -8.45
N ILE A 74 -10.47 -0.78 -7.52
CA ILE A 74 -10.27 -2.22 -7.75
C ILE A 74 -11.41 -2.98 -7.07
N PRO A 75 -12.27 -3.70 -7.81
CA PRO A 75 -13.50 -4.33 -7.27
C PRO A 75 -13.27 -5.35 -6.16
N GLU A 76 -12.10 -5.96 -6.11
CA GLU A 76 -11.76 -6.99 -5.12
C GLU A 76 -11.49 -6.43 -3.72
N TYR A 77 -11.24 -5.11 -3.60
CA TYR A 77 -11.01 -4.48 -2.31
C TYR A 77 -12.32 -4.13 -1.61
N THR A 78 -12.37 -4.43 -0.32
CA THR A 78 -13.47 -4.05 0.56
C THR A 78 -12.97 -3.16 1.71
N PRO A 79 -13.74 -2.14 2.13
CA PRO A 79 -13.37 -1.32 3.27
C PRO A 79 -13.52 -2.10 4.57
N GLN A 80 -12.53 -1.95 5.45
CA GLN A 80 -12.51 -2.53 6.79
C GLN A 80 -11.97 -1.49 7.78
N GLU A 81 -12.11 -1.73 9.07
CA GLU A 81 -11.48 -0.94 10.11
C GLU A 81 -10.22 -1.62 10.63
N TRP A 82 -9.14 -0.86 10.77
CA TRP A 82 -7.91 -1.32 11.38
C TRP A 82 -7.29 -0.19 12.22
N ASN A 83 -7.03 -0.47 13.50
CA ASN A 83 -6.40 0.48 14.44
C ASN A 83 -7.06 1.88 14.48
N GLY A 84 -8.39 1.94 14.34
CA GLY A 84 -9.20 3.17 14.43
C GLY A 84 -9.29 3.97 13.13
N GLY A 85 -8.73 3.50 12.04
CA GLY A 85 -8.85 4.08 10.70
C GLY A 85 -9.37 3.08 9.68
N ARG A 86 -9.88 3.59 8.55
CA ARG A 86 -10.38 2.75 7.45
C ARG A 86 -9.22 2.26 6.59
N VAL A 87 -9.25 0.97 6.24
CA VAL A 87 -8.34 0.34 5.30
C VAL A 87 -9.12 -0.39 4.21
N PHE A 88 -8.48 -0.67 3.09
CA PHE A 88 -9.01 -1.50 2.02
C PHE A 88 -8.24 -2.82 1.97
N VAL A 89 -8.98 -3.93 1.89
CA VAL A 89 -8.41 -5.29 1.98
C VAL A 89 -9.04 -6.18 0.92
N GLU A 90 -8.24 -6.99 0.25
CA GLU A 90 -8.74 -8.12 -0.55
C GLU A 90 -8.89 -9.35 0.34
N GLU A 91 -10.02 -10.04 0.28
CA GLU A 91 -10.26 -11.25 1.06
C GLU A 91 -9.19 -12.34 0.83
N ALA A 92 -8.68 -12.43 -0.39
CA ALA A 92 -7.62 -13.37 -0.76
C ALA A 92 -6.25 -13.06 -0.12
N TYR A 93 -6.04 -11.85 0.39
CA TYR A 93 -4.75 -11.37 0.93
C TYR A 93 -4.98 -10.53 2.21
N PRO A 94 -5.50 -11.16 3.28
CA PRO A 94 -6.06 -10.44 4.44
C PRO A 94 -5.04 -9.67 5.27
N ASN A 95 -3.76 -9.97 5.14
CA ASN A 95 -2.68 -9.26 5.84
C ASN A 95 -2.05 -8.12 5.03
N ILE A 96 -2.59 -7.81 3.83
CA ILE A 96 -2.17 -6.65 3.02
C ILE A 96 -3.28 -5.60 3.09
N LEU A 97 -3.06 -4.56 3.88
CA LEU A 97 -4.00 -3.49 4.14
C LEU A 97 -3.55 -2.23 3.41
N PHE A 98 -4.44 -1.59 2.65
CA PHE A 98 -4.19 -0.26 2.09
C PHE A 98 -4.86 0.80 2.94
N ALA A 99 -4.09 1.74 3.45
CA ALA A 99 -4.58 2.86 4.21
C ALA A 99 -5.45 3.80 3.35
N GLU A 100 -6.54 4.31 3.93
CA GLU A 100 -7.29 5.39 3.29
C GLU A 100 -6.65 6.74 3.59
N ASP A 101 -6.53 7.59 2.57
CA ASP A 101 -5.98 8.93 2.72
C ASP A 101 -6.80 9.80 3.67
N GLY A 102 -6.12 10.48 4.59
CA GLY A 102 -6.75 11.36 5.58
C GLY A 102 -7.27 10.64 6.82
N GLU A 103 -7.06 9.33 6.94
CA GLU A 103 -7.37 8.57 8.14
C GLU A 103 -6.24 8.64 9.17
N VAL A 104 -6.60 8.47 10.43
CA VAL A 104 -5.68 8.48 11.58
C VAL A 104 -5.69 7.14 12.27
N TYR A 105 -4.57 6.46 12.26
CA TYR A 105 -4.39 5.14 12.87
C TYR A 105 -3.72 5.24 14.23
N ASN A 106 -4.12 4.39 15.18
CA ASN A 106 -3.43 4.23 16.44
C ASN A 106 -2.33 3.15 16.28
N ILE A 107 -1.10 3.58 16.11
CA ILE A 107 0.04 2.71 15.91
C ILE A 107 0.90 2.69 17.16
N ASN A 108 0.82 1.61 17.95
CA ASN A 108 1.50 1.47 19.24
C ASN A 108 1.25 2.64 20.19
N GLY A 109 -0.01 3.09 20.31
CA GLY A 109 -0.41 4.19 21.15
C GLY A 109 -0.09 5.59 20.63
N LYS A 110 0.46 5.69 19.42
CA LYS A 110 0.70 6.95 18.71
C LYS A 110 -0.30 7.14 17.59
N LYS A 111 -0.78 8.36 17.41
CA LYS A 111 -1.66 8.72 16.27
C LYS A 111 -0.79 8.98 15.05
N ALA A 112 -1.05 8.26 13.97
CA ALA A 112 -0.41 8.41 12.68
C ALA A 112 -1.44 8.80 11.64
N LEU A 113 -1.34 10.01 11.09
CA LEU A 113 -2.11 10.46 9.94
C LEU A 113 -1.45 9.90 8.68
N VAL A 114 -2.24 9.31 7.76
CA VAL A 114 -1.75 8.80 6.50
C VAL A 114 -2.29 9.61 5.32
N ILE A 115 -1.37 10.03 4.44
CA ILE A 115 -1.68 10.63 3.14
C ILE A 115 -0.70 10.04 2.14
N GLY A 116 -1.23 9.42 1.09
CA GLY A 116 -0.45 8.81 0.03
C GLY A 116 -0.58 9.53 -1.31
N GLY A 117 0.22 9.10 -2.27
CA GLY A 117 0.25 9.63 -3.62
C GLY A 117 1.12 10.86 -3.80
N ALA A 118 1.51 11.10 -5.03
CA ALA A 118 2.33 12.23 -5.43
C ALA A 118 2.09 12.58 -6.90
N TYR A 119 2.59 13.72 -7.35
CA TYR A 119 2.62 14.07 -8.76
C TYR A 119 3.70 13.30 -9.49
N SER A 120 3.35 12.59 -10.57
CA SER A 120 4.31 11.88 -11.42
C SER A 120 4.99 12.86 -12.37
N VAL A 121 6.26 13.17 -12.11
CA VAL A 121 7.09 14.04 -12.98
C VAL A 121 7.30 13.41 -14.36
N ASP A 122 7.20 12.09 -14.47
CA ASP A 122 7.35 11.29 -15.69
C ASP A 122 6.02 10.96 -16.38
N LYS A 123 4.91 11.60 -15.98
CA LYS A 123 3.56 11.37 -16.49
C LYS A 123 3.50 11.26 -18.01
N PHE A 124 4.08 12.24 -18.73
CA PHE A 124 4.02 12.26 -20.19
C PHE A 124 4.80 11.10 -20.82
N TYR A 125 5.95 10.76 -20.26
CA TYR A 125 6.73 9.59 -20.70
C TYR A 125 5.94 8.30 -20.49
N ARG A 126 5.29 8.13 -19.36
CA ARG A 126 4.46 6.95 -19.05
C ARG A 126 3.29 6.81 -20.01
N LEU A 127 2.55 7.89 -20.25
CA LEU A 127 1.44 7.91 -21.21
C LEU A 127 1.91 7.57 -22.63
N GLN A 128 3.05 8.12 -23.07
CA GLN A 128 3.61 7.85 -24.39
C GLN A 128 4.04 6.39 -24.57
N ARG A 129 4.53 5.76 -23.51
CA ARG A 129 5.00 4.37 -23.50
C ARG A 129 3.91 3.34 -23.18
N GLY A 130 2.71 3.79 -22.87
CA GLY A 130 1.63 2.91 -22.43
C GLY A 130 1.85 2.31 -21.04
N PHE A 131 2.67 2.93 -20.22
CA PHE A 131 2.78 2.60 -18.80
C PHE A 131 1.57 3.17 -18.04
N GLY A 132 1.12 2.49 -16.99
CA GLY A 132 -0.01 2.94 -16.18
C GLY A 132 0.25 4.33 -15.59
N TRP A 133 -0.73 5.21 -15.74
CA TRP A 133 -0.83 6.48 -15.04
C TRP A 133 -2.29 6.68 -14.63
N TRP A 134 -2.51 7.19 -13.44
CA TRP A 134 -3.82 7.31 -12.85
C TRP A 134 -4.12 8.78 -12.53
N ALA A 135 -5.29 9.27 -12.93
CA ALA A 135 -5.66 10.67 -12.75
C ALA A 135 -5.79 11.06 -11.26
N ASP A 136 -6.04 10.09 -10.41
CA ASP A 136 -6.16 10.20 -8.95
C ASP A 136 -4.87 9.81 -8.21
N GLU A 137 -3.70 9.91 -8.86
CA GLU A 137 -2.40 9.64 -8.25
C GLU A 137 -2.13 10.49 -7.00
N GLN A 138 -2.69 11.69 -6.94
CA GLN A 138 -2.57 12.59 -5.79
C GLN A 138 -3.80 12.48 -4.87
N PRO A 139 -3.66 12.86 -3.58
CA PRO A 139 -4.82 13.02 -2.70
C PRO A 139 -5.82 14.03 -3.27
N SER A 140 -7.12 13.79 -3.06
CA SER A 140 -8.15 14.73 -3.48
C SER A 140 -8.04 16.06 -2.72
N GLU A 141 -8.54 17.14 -3.33
CA GLU A 141 -8.60 18.45 -2.63
C GLU A 141 -9.41 18.37 -1.34
N GLN A 142 -10.46 17.54 -1.32
CA GLN A 142 -11.24 17.32 -0.11
C GLN A 142 -10.39 16.65 1.00
N THR A 143 -9.56 15.67 0.66
CA THR A 143 -8.63 15.05 1.60
C THR A 143 -7.61 16.05 2.12
N LYS A 144 -7.02 16.87 1.24
CA LYS A 144 -6.03 17.89 1.61
C LYS A 144 -6.61 18.97 2.55
N GLN A 145 -7.92 19.28 2.42
CA GLN A 145 -8.60 20.22 3.31
C GLN A 145 -9.00 19.64 4.66
N LYS A 146 -9.14 18.31 4.75
CA LYS A 146 -9.48 17.59 5.99
C LYS A 146 -8.28 17.48 6.95
N VAL A 147 -7.07 17.54 6.43
CA VAL A 147 -5.82 17.32 7.16
C VAL A 147 -4.98 18.59 7.27
#